data_5feff97a440f1ab9f92229df3acd8bc4
#
_entry.id   5feff97a440f1ab9f92229df3acd8bc4
#
_cell.length_a   1.000
_cell.length_b   1.000
_cell.length_c   1.000
_cell.angle_alpha   90.00
_cell.angle_beta   90.00
_cell.angle_gamma   90.00
#
_symmetry.space_group_name_H-M   'P 1'
#
loop_
_entity.id
_entity.type
_entity.pdbx_description
1 polymer ?
#
loop_
_entity_poly.entity_id
_entity_poly.type
_entity_poly.pdbx_seq_one_letter_code
_entity_poly.pdbx_strand_id
1 'polypeptide(L)'
;YDIKLDLIILPDTWDRTDPWSLSVLLHEVIHYLQDINQIDYDCVNQMEKDAWPLQKQYLKEQHNFDWDYDKLWHLLTSTCPIAGPYG
;
A
#
# COMPACT_ATOMS: atom_id res chain seq x y z
N TYR A 1 7.56 1.22 -1.38
CA TYR A 1 8.66 0.29 -1.10
C TYR A 1 9.25 -0.25 -2.41
N ASP A 2 10.56 -0.21 -2.50
CA ASP A 2 11.27 -0.73 -3.67
C ASP A 2 11.82 -2.12 -3.36
N ILE A 3 11.25 -3.14 -3.98
CA ILE A 3 11.63 -4.55 -3.76
C ILE A 3 13.07 -4.82 -4.19
N LYS A 4 13.52 -4.18 -5.26
CA LYS A 4 14.86 -4.41 -5.81
C LYS A 4 15.95 -3.83 -4.93
N LEU A 5 15.70 -2.65 -4.35
CA LEU A 5 16.68 -1.95 -3.51
C LEU A 5 16.53 -2.28 -2.03
N ASP A 6 15.43 -2.92 -1.64
CA ASP A 6 15.07 -3.19 -0.24
C ASP A 6 15.03 -1.90 0.58
N LEU A 7 14.43 -0.86 0.02
CA LEU A 7 14.35 0.47 0.60
C LEU A 7 12.92 1.00 0.61
N ILE A 8 12.58 1.70 1.67
CA ILE A 8 11.36 2.50 1.73
C ILE A 8 11.72 3.91 1.27
N ILE A 9 11.05 4.38 0.19
CA ILE A 9 11.26 5.70 -0.37
C ILE A 9 10.04 6.54 -0.05
N LEU A 10 10.26 7.66 0.64
CA LEU A 10 9.21 8.59 1.03
C LEU A 10 9.32 9.88 0.21
N PRO A 11 8.17 10.53 -0.11
CA PRO A 11 8.21 11.80 -0.83
C PRO A 11 8.87 12.89 0.02
N ASP A 12 9.44 13.92 -0.63
CA ASP A 12 10.08 15.05 0.04
C ASP A 12 9.10 15.81 0.96
N THR A 13 7.81 15.74 0.67
CA THR A 13 6.74 16.36 1.45
C THR A 13 6.33 15.55 2.67
N TRP A 14 6.94 14.38 2.89
CA TRP A 14 6.59 13.53 4.01
C TRP A 14 6.92 14.23 5.34
N ASP A 15 5.95 14.23 6.26
CA ASP A 15 6.05 14.92 7.55
C ASP A 15 5.67 13.96 8.67
N ARG A 16 6.60 13.68 9.57
CA ARG A 16 6.41 12.77 10.70
C ARG A 16 5.32 13.23 11.69
N THR A 17 4.87 14.47 11.62
CA THR A 17 3.82 15.01 12.49
C THR A 17 2.45 14.95 11.83
N ASP A 18 2.36 14.63 10.55
CA ASP A 18 1.12 14.57 9.81
C ASP A 18 0.56 13.13 9.81
N PRO A 19 -0.69 12.94 10.28
CA PRO A 19 -1.31 11.61 10.31
C PRO A 19 -1.32 10.90 8.96
N TRP A 20 -1.58 11.62 7.87
CA TRP A 20 -1.55 11.03 6.54
C TRP A 20 -0.15 10.53 6.17
N SER A 21 0.88 11.33 6.44
CA SER A 21 2.27 10.93 6.20
C SER A 21 2.64 9.68 6.98
N LEU A 22 2.22 9.59 8.24
CA LEU A 22 2.45 8.38 9.06
C LEU A 22 1.75 7.17 8.45
N SER A 23 0.54 7.34 7.93
CA SER A 23 -0.19 6.25 7.28
C SER A 23 0.50 5.80 5.99
N VAL A 24 1.13 6.71 5.26
CA VAL A 24 1.92 6.38 4.07
C VAL A 24 3.13 5.55 4.45
N LEU A 25 3.82 5.89 5.53
CA LEU A 25 4.93 5.08 6.03
C LEU A 25 4.46 3.68 6.41
N LEU A 26 3.34 3.56 7.11
CA LEU A 26 2.76 2.25 7.43
C LEU A 26 2.47 1.43 6.17
N HIS A 27 1.89 2.06 5.16
CA HIS A 27 1.62 1.43 3.86
C HIS A 27 2.90 0.83 3.27
N GLU A 28 3.99 1.59 3.28
CA GLU A 28 5.27 1.12 2.76
C GLU A 28 5.88 0.00 3.63
N VAL A 29 5.71 0.09 4.95
CA VAL A 29 6.15 -0.97 5.88
C VAL A 29 5.36 -2.26 5.61
N ILE A 30 4.07 -2.17 5.31
CA ILE A 30 3.27 -3.35 4.95
C ILE A 30 3.86 -4.04 3.73
N HIS A 31 4.23 -3.29 2.69
CA HIS A 31 4.88 -3.87 1.51
C HIS A 31 6.22 -4.52 1.84
N TYR A 32 7.01 -3.89 2.71
CA TYR A 32 8.26 -4.49 3.19
C TYR A 32 8.00 -5.83 3.90
N LEU A 33 7.00 -5.88 4.78
CA LEU A 33 6.64 -7.12 5.49
C LEU A 33 6.13 -8.20 4.54
N GLN A 34 5.37 -7.81 3.52
CA GLN A 34 4.91 -8.73 2.48
C GLN A 34 6.11 -9.35 1.75
N ASP A 35 7.12 -8.55 1.45
CA ASP A 35 8.32 -8.99 0.76
C ASP A 35 9.15 -9.95 1.63
N ILE A 36 9.48 -9.57 2.87
CA ILE A 36 10.33 -10.39 3.74
C ILE A 36 9.65 -11.70 4.16
N ASN A 37 8.32 -11.72 4.22
CA ASN A 37 7.57 -12.95 4.52
C ASN A 37 7.33 -13.81 3.27
N GLN A 38 7.83 -13.38 2.13
CA GLN A 38 7.76 -14.11 0.87
C GLN A 38 6.33 -14.53 0.51
N ILE A 39 5.36 -13.62 0.76
CA ILE A 39 3.97 -13.87 0.42
C ILE A 39 3.86 -13.89 -1.11
N ASP A 40 3.24 -14.94 -1.63
CA ASP A 40 3.08 -15.13 -3.06
C ASP A 40 1.97 -14.24 -3.60
N TYR A 41 2.33 -13.39 -4.56
CA TYR A 41 1.39 -12.55 -5.29
C TYR A 41 1.55 -12.80 -6.79
N ASP A 42 0.44 -12.81 -7.52
CA ASP A 42 0.47 -12.95 -8.97
C ASP A 42 1.10 -11.73 -9.65
N CYS A 43 0.99 -10.57 -9.02
CA CYS A 43 1.58 -9.33 -9.51
C CYS A 43 1.72 -8.34 -8.34
N VAL A 44 2.50 -7.28 -8.57
CA VAL A 44 2.75 -6.23 -7.55
C VAL A 44 1.44 -5.55 -7.14
N ASN A 45 0.49 -5.39 -8.05
CA ASN A 45 -0.78 -4.73 -7.74
C ASN A 45 -1.57 -5.44 -6.64
N GLN A 46 -1.46 -6.76 -6.53
CA GLN A 46 -2.16 -7.51 -5.48
C GLN A 46 -1.69 -7.14 -4.07
N MET A 47 -0.49 -6.62 -3.92
CA MET A 47 0.02 -6.18 -2.63
C MET A 47 -0.83 -5.04 -2.04
N GLU A 48 -1.46 -4.22 -2.89
CA GLU A 48 -2.32 -3.12 -2.49
C GLU A 48 -3.65 -3.58 -1.88
N LYS A 49 -4.05 -4.81 -2.16
CA LYS A 49 -5.33 -5.35 -1.69
C LYS A 49 -5.42 -5.32 -0.17
N ASP A 50 -4.33 -5.59 0.52
CA ASP A 50 -4.27 -5.59 1.97
C ASP A 50 -3.76 -4.27 2.54
N ALA A 51 -2.89 -3.57 1.81
CA ALA A 51 -2.25 -2.36 2.29
C ALA A 51 -3.25 -1.20 2.52
N TRP A 52 -4.17 -0.98 1.58
CA TRP A 52 -5.14 0.11 1.70
C TRP A 52 -6.12 -0.06 2.88
N PRO A 53 -6.74 -1.25 3.08
CA PRO A 53 -7.60 -1.44 4.25
C PRO A 53 -6.87 -1.27 5.57
N LEU A 54 -5.64 -1.73 5.69
CA LEU A 54 -4.84 -1.57 6.90
C LEU A 54 -4.46 -0.10 7.13
N GLN A 55 -4.11 0.63 6.08
CA GLN A 55 -3.86 2.07 6.17
C GLN A 55 -5.11 2.83 6.64
N LYS A 56 -6.28 2.49 6.09
CA LYS A 56 -7.55 3.07 6.49
C LYS A 56 -7.85 2.80 7.96
N GLN A 57 -7.65 1.57 8.42
CA GLN A 57 -7.88 1.17 9.80
C GLN A 57 -6.96 1.96 10.74
N TYR A 58 -5.69 2.09 10.40
CA TYR A 58 -4.73 2.86 11.18
C TYR A 58 -5.17 4.32 11.33
N LEU A 59 -5.56 4.96 10.22
CA LEU A 59 -6.02 6.34 10.24
C LEU A 59 -7.23 6.52 11.15
N LYS A 60 -8.18 5.60 11.11
CA LYS A 60 -9.39 5.67 11.93
C LYS A 60 -9.07 5.45 13.40
N GLU A 61 -8.32 4.41 13.74
CA GLU A 61 -8.07 4.01 15.12
C GLU A 61 -7.09 4.94 15.83
N GLN A 62 -6.05 5.39 15.15
CA GLN A 62 -4.98 6.17 15.78
C GLN A 62 -5.18 7.69 15.66
N HIS A 63 -5.91 8.15 14.64
CA HIS A 63 -6.04 9.58 14.35
C HIS A 63 -7.48 10.04 14.18
N ASN A 64 -8.45 9.14 14.33
CA ASN A 64 -9.88 9.43 14.09
C ASN A 64 -10.10 10.10 12.72
N PHE A 65 -9.36 9.66 11.72
CA PHE A 65 -9.42 10.18 10.36
C PHE A 65 -10.12 9.16 9.46
N ASP A 66 -11.23 9.57 8.83
CA ASP A 66 -11.97 8.72 7.90
C ASP A 66 -11.41 8.89 6.48
N TRP A 67 -10.66 7.88 6.04
CA TRP A 67 -10.19 7.84 4.67
C TRP A 67 -11.17 7.01 3.83
N ASP A 68 -11.94 7.71 3.02
CA ASP A 68 -12.94 7.09 2.14
C ASP A 68 -12.36 6.99 0.73
N TYR A 69 -11.53 5.98 0.49
CA TYR A 69 -10.95 5.77 -0.82
C TYR A 69 -11.99 5.13 -1.76
N ASP A 70 -11.85 5.40 -3.07
CA ASP A 70 -12.70 4.83 -4.11
C ASP A 70 -12.47 3.32 -4.20
N LYS A 71 -13.51 2.55 -3.85
CA LYS A 71 -13.43 1.08 -3.82
C LYS A 71 -13.25 0.49 -5.21
N LEU A 72 -13.84 1.10 -6.24
CA LEU A 72 -13.65 0.65 -7.61
C LEU A 72 -12.20 0.88 -8.05
N TRP A 73 -11.67 2.06 -7.77
CA TRP A 73 -10.28 2.38 -8.09
C TRP A 73 -9.32 1.44 -7.36
N HIS A 74 -9.58 1.16 -6.07
CA HIS A 74 -8.80 0.21 -5.30
C HIS A 74 -8.86 -1.19 -5.92
N LEU A 75 -10.04 -1.65 -6.33
CA LEU A 75 -10.18 -2.94 -7.00
C LEU A 75 -9.35 -3.00 -8.29
N LEU A 76 -9.43 -1.95 -9.11
CA LEU A 76 -8.70 -1.90 -10.37
C LEU A 76 -7.17 -1.86 -10.15
N THR A 77 -6.71 -1.13 -9.15
CA THR A 77 -5.28 -0.97 -8.86
C THR A 77 -4.69 -2.11 -8.04
N SER A 78 -5.53 -2.94 -7.40
CA SER A 78 -5.11 -4.08 -6.58
C SER A 78 -5.31 -5.43 -7.27
N THR A 79 -5.75 -5.42 -8.52
CA THR A 79 -5.99 -6.62 -9.33
C THR A 79 -4.93 -6.71 -10.42
N CYS A 80 -4.48 -7.92 -10.69
CA CYS A 80 -3.51 -8.13 -11.75
C CYS A 80 -4.14 -7.87 -13.12
N PRO A 81 -3.38 -7.30 -14.06
CA PRO A 81 -3.85 -7.16 -15.43
C PRO A 81 -4.25 -8.51 -16.02
N ILE A 82 -5.31 -8.51 -16.82
CA ILE A 82 -5.74 -9.72 -17.52
C ILE A 82 -4.63 -10.16 -18.47
N ALA A 83 -4.16 -11.39 -18.30
CA ALA A 83 -3.17 -11.96 -19.21
C ALA A 83 -3.80 -12.13 -20.59
N GLY A 84 -3.36 -11.32 -21.52
CA GLY A 84 -3.73 -11.43 -22.94
C GLY A 84 -2.58 -12.02 -23.73
N PRO A 85 -2.68 -11.98 -25.08
CA PRO A 85 -1.59 -12.46 -25.94
C PRO A 85 -0.25 -11.78 -25.68
N TYR A 86 -0.27 -10.64 -25.04
CA TYR A 86 0.91 -9.84 -24.73
C TYR A 86 1.21 -9.76 -23.24
N GLY A 87 0.41 -10.41 -22.42
CA GLY A 87 0.49 -10.34 -20.97
C GLY A 87 1.41 -11.34 -20.32
#